data_4725ac24b6a6b10cd4cb4714bb187975
#
_entry.id   4725ac24b6a6b10cd4cb4714bb187975
#
_cell.length_a   1.000
_cell.length_b   1.000
_cell.length_c   1.000
_cell.angle_alpha   90.00
_cell.angle_beta   90.00
_cell.angle_gamma   90.00
#
_symmetry.space_group_name_H-M   'P 1'
#
loop_
_entity.id
_entity.type
_entity.pdbx_description
1 polymer ?
#
loop_
_entity_poly.entity_id
_entity_poly.type
_entity_poly.pdbx_seq_one_letter_code
_entity_poly.pdbx_strand_id
1 'polypeptide(L)'
;DTLTAPKISQIVYEVRNADKLDALCRLIDFGSEGTGIYLVFCHTKREVDEVSQHLRLRGYESDAMHGDYTQAQREAVLKKFRDGRCDILVATDVAARGLDISSISHVVNYSIPQNPESYVHRIGRTGRAGREGVAITFVTPREDRQLRLIQSVSKAQIKRGKLPSREEVLGARLTGLEEKINEFIDDKHFDKFLGLADRLLAKLDPKDVEMIVVGTVT
;
A
#
# COMPACT_ATOMS: atom_id res chain seq x y z
N ASP A 1 21.89 -2.67 25.10
CA ASP A 1 21.08 -2.36 23.90
C ASP A 1 19.64 -2.74 24.20
N THR A 2 18.84 -1.79 24.63
CA THR A 2 17.38 -1.93 24.76
C THR A 2 16.80 -2.00 23.35
N LEU A 3 16.51 -3.22 22.87
CA LEU A 3 15.68 -3.44 21.70
C LEU A 3 14.30 -2.81 21.98
N THR A 4 14.11 -1.58 21.54
CA THR A 4 12.80 -0.93 21.57
C THR A 4 11.83 -1.78 20.75
N ALA A 5 10.70 -2.15 21.34
CA ALA A 5 9.65 -2.86 20.63
C ALA A 5 9.26 -2.05 19.37
N PRO A 6 9.04 -2.72 18.23
CA PRO A 6 8.71 -2.01 16.98
C PRO A 6 7.46 -1.15 17.19
N LYS A 7 7.57 0.14 16.85
CA LYS A 7 6.43 1.07 16.89
C LYS A 7 5.53 0.80 15.69
N ILE A 8 4.55 -0.08 15.83
CA ILE A 8 3.57 -0.40 14.80
C ILE A 8 2.24 0.25 15.17
N SER A 9 1.82 1.22 14.36
CA SER A 9 0.46 1.76 14.44
C SER A 9 -0.52 0.74 13.88
N GLN A 10 -1.52 0.33 14.67
CA GLN A 10 -2.45 -0.73 14.31
C GLN A 10 -3.85 -0.14 14.16
N ILE A 11 -4.42 -0.29 12.96
CA ILE A 11 -5.70 0.32 12.60
C ILE A 11 -6.62 -0.75 12.00
N VAL A 12 -7.87 -0.79 12.43
CA VAL A 12 -8.91 -1.64 11.84
C VAL A 12 -9.96 -0.80 11.15
N TYR A 13 -10.35 -1.23 9.97
CA TYR A 13 -11.45 -0.64 9.20
C TYR A 13 -12.56 -1.70 9.02
N GLU A 14 -13.78 -1.32 9.37
CA GLU A 14 -14.94 -2.14 9.09
C GLU A 14 -15.40 -1.93 7.66
N VAL A 15 -15.32 -2.98 6.85
CA VAL A 15 -15.53 -2.91 5.40
C VAL A 15 -16.30 -4.14 4.93
N ARG A 16 -17.32 -3.97 4.09
CA ARG A 16 -17.97 -5.10 3.43
C ARG A 16 -17.00 -5.77 2.44
N ASN A 17 -17.13 -7.08 2.24
CA ASN A 17 -16.22 -7.81 1.33
C ASN A 17 -16.18 -7.20 -0.08
N ALA A 18 -17.31 -6.74 -0.62
CA ALA A 18 -17.38 -6.12 -1.94
C ALA A 18 -16.62 -4.79 -2.03
N ASP A 19 -16.43 -4.12 -0.91
CA ASP A 19 -15.82 -2.78 -0.86
C ASP A 19 -14.32 -2.82 -0.45
N LYS A 20 -13.79 -3.99 -0.06
CA LYS A 20 -12.40 -4.12 0.44
C LYS A 20 -11.35 -3.63 -0.55
N LEU A 21 -11.54 -3.92 -1.84
CA LEU A 21 -10.59 -3.48 -2.87
C LEU A 21 -10.60 -1.95 -3.04
N ASP A 22 -11.78 -1.34 -3.06
CA ASP A 22 -11.90 0.12 -3.12
C ASP A 22 -11.31 0.77 -1.86
N ALA A 23 -11.58 0.19 -0.69
CA ALA A 23 -10.99 0.63 0.58
C ALA A 23 -9.46 0.54 0.58
N LEU A 24 -8.90 -0.56 0.05
CA LEU A 24 -7.45 -0.73 -0.09
C LEU A 24 -6.84 0.36 -0.97
N CYS A 25 -7.41 0.59 -2.15
CA CYS A 25 -6.94 1.64 -3.06
C CYS A 25 -7.00 3.02 -2.41
N ARG A 26 -8.12 3.37 -1.76
CA ARG A 26 -8.25 4.67 -1.06
C ARG A 26 -7.21 4.85 0.05
N LEU A 27 -6.89 3.80 0.79
CA LEU A 27 -5.87 3.87 1.85
C LEU A 27 -4.45 3.97 1.29
N ILE A 28 -4.16 3.30 0.18
CA ILE A 28 -2.88 3.44 -0.53
C ILE A 28 -2.73 4.88 -1.02
N ASP A 29 -3.74 5.40 -1.69
CA ASP A 29 -3.71 6.74 -2.28
C ASP A 29 -3.66 7.87 -1.24
N PHE A 30 -4.36 7.69 -0.10
CA PHE A 30 -4.42 8.68 0.96
C PHE A 30 -3.17 8.69 1.85
N GLY A 31 -2.58 7.50 2.10
CA GLY A 31 -1.56 7.32 3.15
C GLY A 31 -0.12 7.37 2.66
N SER A 32 0.10 7.42 1.34
CA SER A 32 1.44 7.09 0.83
C SER A 32 2.25 8.27 0.31
N GLU A 33 1.68 9.46 0.14
CA GLU A 33 2.39 10.49 -0.64
C GLU A 33 3.14 9.88 -1.86
N GLY A 34 2.65 8.72 -2.33
CA GLY A 34 3.20 7.93 -3.42
C GLY A 34 4.43 7.05 -3.10
N THR A 35 4.82 6.86 -1.83
CA THR A 35 6.09 6.17 -1.47
C THR A 35 5.97 4.96 -0.55
N GLY A 36 4.76 4.47 -0.26
CA GLY A 36 4.55 3.34 0.64
C GLY A 36 4.89 1.98 0.01
N ILE A 37 5.55 1.10 0.77
CA ILE A 37 5.78 -0.30 0.40
C ILE A 37 4.83 -1.18 1.19
N TYR A 38 3.95 -1.88 0.49
CA TYR A 38 2.82 -2.61 1.06
C TYR A 38 2.99 -4.12 0.95
N LEU A 39 2.72 -4.83 2.04
CA LEU A 39 2.52 -6.28 2.04
C LEU A 39 1.07 -6.58 2.40
N VAL A 40 0.31 -7.09 1.44
CA VAL A 40 -1.12 -7.37 1.56
C VAL A 40 -1.33 -8.87 1.76
N PHE A 41 -1.94 -9.24 2.87
CA PHE A 41 -2.24 -10.63 3.22
C PHE A 41 -3.66 -11.03 2.85
N CYS A 42 -3.78 -12.09 2.06
CA CYS A 42 -5.03 -12.74 1.68
C CYS A 42 -5.08 -14.18 2.19
N HIS A 43 -6.28 -14.74 2.39
CA HIS A 43 -6.45 -16.12 2.88
C HIS A 43 -6.13 -17.17 1.82
N THR A 44 -6.54 -16.95 0.58
CA THR A 44 -6.44 -17.94 -0.49
C THR A 44 -5.58 -17.44 -1.64
N LYS A 45 -5.00 -18.39 -2.39
CA LYS A 45 -4.24 -18.09 -3.61
C LYS A 45 -5.10 -17.37 -4.66
N ARG A 46 -6.36 -17.76 -4.80
CA ARG A 46 -7.31 -17.12 -5.70
C ARG A 46 -7.54 -15.65 -5.33
N GLU A 47 -7.74 -15.35 -4.04
CA GLU A 47 -7.90 -13.99 -3.54
C GLU A 47 -6.62 -13.15 -3.80
N VAL A 48 -5.43 -13.76 -3.64
CA VAL A 48 -4.14 -13.11 -3.96
C VAL A 48 -4.09 -12.69 -5.43
N ASP A 49 -4.43 -13.61 -6.35
CA ASP A 49 -4.41 -13.33 -7.79
C ASP A 49 -5.43 -12.25 -8.16
N GLU A 50 -6.68 -12.37 -7.65
CA GLU A 50 -7.76 -11.42 -7.91
C GLU A 50 -7.39 -10.01 -7.42
N VAL A 51 -6.90 -9.88 -6.20
CA VAL A 51 -6.52 -8.57 -5.62
C VAL A 51 -5.34 -7.95 -6.40
N SER A 52 -4.28 -8.73 -6.65
CA SER A 52 -3.12 -8.24 -7.39
C SER A 52 -3.48 -7.84 -8.83
N GLN A 53 -4.31 -8.64 -9.52
CA GLN A 53 -4.77 -8.31 -10.87
C GLN A 53 -5.58 -6.99 -10.88
N HIS A 54 -6.52 -6.83 -9.96
CA HIS A 54 -7.32 -5.61 -9.89
C HIS A 54 -6.51 -4.36 -9.54
N LEU A 55 -5.48 -4.50 -8.69
CA LEU A 55 -4.55 -3.41 -8.39
C LEU A 55 -3.80 -2.99 -9.66
N ARG A 56 -3.27 -3.96 -10.43
CA ARG A 56 -2.59 -3.66 -11.71
C ARG A 56 -3.51 -2.98 -12.72
N LEU A 57 -4.76 -3.44 -12.84
CA LEU A 57 -5.75 -2.80 -13.73
C LEU A 57 -6.06 -1.36 -13.34
N ARG A 58 -5.81 -0.98 -12.10
CA ARG A 58 -5.95 0.40 -11.58
C ARG A 58 -4.65 1.20 -11.61
N GLY A 59 -3.59 0.66 -12.21
CA GLY A 59 -2.31 1.35 -12.39
C GLY A 59 -1.32 1.19 -11.23
N TYR A 60 -1.59 0.34 -10.23
CA TYR A 60 -0.62 0.10 -9.16
C TYR A 60 0.42 -0.94 -9.56
N GLU A 61 1.67 -0.72 -9.20
CA GLU A 61 2.75 -1.70 -9.35
C GLU A 61 2.60 -2.81 -8.29
N SER A 62 1.88 -3.88 -8.65
CA SER A 62 1.53 -4.98 -7.77
C SER A 62 1.94 -6.33 -8.33
N ASP A 63 2.51 -7.18 -7.48
CA ASP A 63 2.80 -8.58 -7.78
C ASP A 63 2.12 -9.52 -6.76
N ALA A 64 1.81 -10.75 -7.22
CA ALA A 64 1.21 -11.80 -6.42
C ALA A 64 2.26 -12.82 -5.98
N MET A 65 2.06 -13.45 -4.81
CA MET A 65 2.90 -14.55 -4.35
C MET A 65 2.11 -15.55 -3.49
N HIS A 66 2.02 -16.80 -3.95
CA HIS A 66 1.35 -17.88 -3.22
C HIS A 66 2.03 -19.24 -3.46
N GLY A 67 1.49 -20.30 -2.88
CA GLY A 67 2.11 -21.63 -2.85
C GLY A 67 2.32 -22.30 -4.20
N ASP A 68 1.61 -21.88 -5.25
CA ASP A 68 1.75 -22.46 -6.61
C ASP A 68 2.97 -21.87 -7.37
N TYR A 69 3.61 -20.82 -6.82
CA TYR A 69 4.80 -20.24 -7.43
C TYR A 69 6.01 -21.15 -7.22
N THR A 70 6.75 -21.42 -8.29
CA THR A 70 8.05 -22.09 -8.22
C THR A 70 9.05 -21.21 -7.46
N GLN A 71 10.15 -21.81 -6.98
CA GLN A 71 11.19 -21.04 -6.29
C GLN A 71 11.75 -19.91 -7.16
N ALA A 72 11.98 -20.18 -8.46
CA ALA A 72 12.46 -19.16 -9.39
C ALA A 72 11.47 -17.99 -9.57
N GLN A 73 10.18 -18.28 -9.65
CA GLN A 73 9.15 -17.22 -9.73
C GLN A 73 9.11 -16.40 -8.45
N ARG A 74 9.18 -17.04 -7.27
CA ARG A 74 9.22 -16.34 -5.98
C ARG A 74 10.42 -15.40 -5.89
N GLU A 75 11.61 -15.87 -6.28
CA GLU A 75 12.83 -15.05 -6.28
C GLU A 75 12.72 -13.87 -7.25
N ALA A 76 12.12 -14.06 -8.43
CA ALA A 76 11.87 -12.99 -9.40
C ALA A 76 10.95 -11.90 -8.84
N VAL A 77 9.83 -12.29 -8.19
CA VAL A 77 8.90 -11.36 -7.53
C VAL A 77 9.61 -10.61 -6.40
N LEU A 78 10.33 -11.33 -5.54
CA LEU A 78 11.04 -10.72 -4.42
C LEU A 78 12.16 -9.78 -4.87
N LYS A 79 12.81 -10.09 -5.98
CA LYS A 79 13.80 -9.19 -6.57
C LYS A 79 13.16 -7.90 -7.03
N LYS A 80 12.05 -7.95 -7.78
CA LYS A 80 11.31 -6.75 -8.20
C LYS A 80 10.91 -5.89 -7.01
N PHE A 81 10.38 -6.53 -5.96
CA PHE A 81 9.94 -5.85 -4.75
C PHE A 81 11.10 -5.18 -3.99
N ARG A 82 12.25 -5.85 -3.90
CA ARG A 82 13.47 -5.26 -3.31
C ARG A 82 14.09 -4.15 -4.14
N ASP A 83 14.01 -4.26 -5.47
CA ASP A 83 14.54 -3.27 -6.41
C ASP A 83 13.62 -2.03 -6.55
N GLY A 84 12.49 -1.96 -5.82
CA GLY A 84 11.53 -0.86 -5.91
C GLY A 84 10.77 -0.81 -7.24
N ARG A 85 10.66 -1.93 -7.94
CA ARG A 85 9.88 -2.08 -9.19
C ARG A 85 8.48 -2.66 -8.96
N CYS A 86 8.13 -2.84 -7.71
CA CYS A 86 6.83 -3.28 -7.24
C CYS A 86 6.65 -2.76 -5.83
N ASP A 87 5.64 -1.96 -5.61
CA ASP A 87 5.37 -1.32 -4.31
C ASP A 87 4.36 -2.11 -3.48
N ILE A 88 3.59 -3.00 -4.11
CA ILE A 88 2.54 -3.77 -3.46
C ILE A 88 2.74 -5.27 -3.72
N LEU A 89 3.09 -6.02 -2.67
CA LEU A 89 3.14 -7.47 -2.73
C LEU A 89 1.89 -8.07 -2.08
N VAL A 90 1.09 -8.80 -2.85
CA VAL A 90 -0.08 -9.52 -2.34
C VAL A 90 0.30 -10.98 -2.12
N ALA A 91 0.11 -11.52 -0.91
CA ALA A 91 0.59 -12.85 -0.58
C ALA A 91 -0.32 -13.61 0.40
N THR A 92 -0.19 -14.96 0.39
CA THR A 92 -0.70 -15.81 1.47
C THR A 92 0.30 -15.88 2.63
N ASP A 93 -0.16 -16.25 3.83
CA ASP A 93 0.71 -16.46 4.99
C ASP A 93 1.90 -17.40 4.71
N VAL A 94 1.63 -18.51 4.02
CA VAL A 94 2.66 -19.52 3.70
C VAL A 94 3.73 -18.94 2.80
N ALA A 95 3.33 -18.19 1.78
CA ALA A 95 4.27 -17.58 0.84
C ALA A 95 5.08 -16.43 1.47
N ALA A 96 4.48 -15.70 2.40
CA ALA A 96 5.14 -14.60 3.10
C ALA A 96 6.06 -15.03 4.25
N ARG A 97 6.06 -16.34 4.62
CA ARG A 97 7.00 -16.85 5.64
C ARG A 97 8.44 -16.74 5.15
N GLY A 98 9.33 -16.30 6.02
CA GLY A 98 10.76 -16.15 5.71
C GLY A 98 11.10 -14.98 4.78
N LEU A 99 10.12 -14.11 4.45
CA LEU A 99 10.42 -12.88 3.74
C LEU A 99 11.27 -11.97 4.63
N ASP A 100 12.52 -11.81 4.24
CA ASP A 100 13.41 -10.79 4.82
C ASP A 100 13.41 -9.57 3.92
N ILE A 101 12.47 -8.67 4.19
CA ILE A 101 12.33 -7.39 3.51
C ILE A 101 12.17 -6.33 4.60
N SER A 102 13.21 -5.54 4.76
CA SER A 102 13.28 -4.52 5.82
C SER A 102 12.57 -3.21 5.45
N SER A 103 12.14 -3.05 4.20
CA SER A 103 11.56 -1.80 3.67
C SER A 103 10.04 -1.71 3.75
N ILE A 104 9.33 -2.76 4.22
CA ILE A 104 7.87 -2.76 4.29
C ILE A 104 7.41 -1.70 5.29
N SER A 105 6.71 -0.69 4.80
CA SER A 105 6.11 0.38 5.60
C SER A 105 4.71 0.00 6.10
N HIS A 106 3.95 -0.70 5.27
CA HIS A 106 2.57 -1.06 5.55
C HIS A 106 2.31 -2.56 5.42
N VAL A 107 1.68 -3.13 6.43
CA VAL A 107 1.10 -4.47 6.36
C VAL A 107 -0.41 -4.34 6.33
N VAL A 108 -1.05 -4.95 5.33
CA VAL A 108 -2.50 -4.95 5.21
C VAL A 108 -3.04 -6.37 5.36
N ASN A 109 -3.80 -6.63 6.40
CA ASN A 109 -4.63 -7.83 6.51
C ASN A 109 -5.92 -7.59 5.70
N TYR A 110 -5.87 -7.84 4.39
CA TYR A 110 -7.04 -7.78 3.50
C TYR A 110 -8.10 -8.79 3.93
N SER A 111 -7.64 -9.96 4.37
CA SER A 111 -8.44 -10.96 5.07
C SER A 111 -7.92 -11.08 6.50
N ILE A 112 -8.82 -10.99 7.49
CA ILE A 112 -8.47 -11.08 8.91
C ILE A 112 -7.74 -12.40 9.22
N PRO A 113 -6.62 -12.40 9.97
CA PRO A 113 -5.91 -13.63 10.32
C PRO A 113 -6.79 -14.61 11.09
N GLN A 114 -6.60 -15.92 10.87
CA GLN A 114 -7.40 -16.96 11.52
C GLN A 114 -7.15 -17.08 13.02
N ASN A 115 -5.99 -16.66 13.50
CA ASN A 115 -5.61 -16.71 14.91
C ASN A 115 -4.69 -15.55 15.28
N PRO A 116 -4.56 -15.25 16.60
CA PRO A 116 -3.73 -14.15 17.10
C PRO A 116 -2.24 -14.28 16.78
N GLU A 117 -1.70 -15.50 16.73
CA GLU A 117 -0.30 -15.75 16.39
C GLU A 117 0.00 -15.33 14.95
N SER A 118 -0.86 -15.72 14.01
CA SER A 118 -0.75 -15.27 12.61
C SER A 118 -0.83 -13.75 12.49
N TYR A 119 -1.68 -13.09 13.29
CA TYR A 119 -1.75 -11.64 13.33
C TYR A 119 -0.40 -11.02 13.70
N VAL A 120 0.20 -11.47 14.80
CA VAL A 120 1.49 -10.97 15.29
C VAL A 120 2.59 -11.22 14.24
N HIS A 121 2.62 -12.40 13.62
CA HIS A 121 3.58 -12.74 12.57
C HIS A 121 3.44 -11.89 11.32
N ARG A 122 2.20 -11.52 10.92
CA ARG A 122 1.96 -10.65 9.79
C ARG A 122 2.41 -9.22 10.07
N ILE A 123 1.95 -8.61 11.18
CA ILE A 123 2.32 -7.23 11.49
C ILE A 123 3.81 -7.06 11.77
N GLY A 124 4.48 -8.11 12.28
CA GLY A 124 5.93 -8.14 12.45
C GLY A 124 6.75 -8.12 11.15
N ARG A 125 6.11 -7.96 9.98
CA ARG A 125 6.77 -7.69 8.70
C ARG A 125 7.06 -6.21 8.50
N THR A 126 6.39 -5.32 9.22
CA THR A 126 6.71 -3.88 9.25
C THR A 126 7.32 -3.47 10.60
N GLY A 127 7.70 -2.24 10.75
CA GLY A 127 8.30 -1.71 11.98
C GLY A 127 9.69 -2.28 12.30
N ARG A 128 10.43 -2.76 11.31
CA ARG A 128 11.76 -3.39 11.49
C ARG A 128 12.88 -2.36 11.46
N ALA A 129 14.03 -2.75 12.04
CA ALA A 129 15.24 -1.93 12.07
C ALA A 129 15.05 -0.51 12.65
N GLY A 130 14.21 -0.37 13.69
CA GLY A 130 13.96 0.90 14.37
C GLY A 130 13.04 1.87 13.61
N ARG A 131 12.44 1.43 12.49
CA ARG A 131 11.48 2.23 11.73
C ARG A 131 10.08 2.10 12.32
N GLU A 132 9.26 3.10 12.09
CA GLU A 132 7.82 3.02 12.36
C GLU A 132 7.12 2.21 11.27
N GLY A 133 6.03 1.51 11.63
CA GLY A 133 5.25 0.70 10.70
C GLY A 133 3.76 0.92 10.89
N VAL A 134 2.99 0.62 9.86
CA VAL A 134 1.53 0.67 9.90
C VAL A 134 0.96 -0.72 9.60
N ALA A 135 0.05 -1.19 10.45
CA ALA A 135 -0.70 -2.41 10.25
C ALA A 135 -2.19 -2.08 10.11
N ILE A 136 -2.74 -2.38 8.94
CA ILE A 136 -4.14 -2.17 8.59
C ILE A 136 -4.85 -3.52 8.60
N THR A 137 -6.04 -3.58 9.16
CA THR A 137 -6.84 -4.81 9.13
C THR A 137 -8.27 -4.50 8.67
N PHE A 138 -8.71 -5.17 7.62
CA PHE A 138 -10.11 -5.11 7.20
C PHE A 138 -10.91 -6.18 7.94
N VAL A 139 -12.07 -5.77 8.46
CA VAL A 139 -13.03 -6.66 9.10
C VAL A 139 -14.42 -6.40 8.57
N THR A 140 -15.20 -7.45 8.41
CA THR A 140 -16.63 -7.35 8.23
C THR A 140 -17.33 -7.39 9.60
N PRO A 141 -18.60 -6.97 9.71
CA PRO A 141 -19.35 -7.08 10.97
C PRO A 141 -19.39 -8.51 11.55
N ARG A 142 -19.31 -9.53 10.69
CA ARG A 142 -19.29 -10.94 11.12
C ARG A 142 -17.96 -11.38 11.74
N GLU A 143 -16.89 -10.68 11.45
CA GLU A 143 -15.53 -10.99 11.91
C GLU A 143 -15.15 -10.25 13.21
N ASP A 144 -16.06 -9.47 13.79
CA ASP A 144 -15.82 -8.70 15.02
C ASP A 144 -15.43 -9.59 16.22
N ARG A 145 -16.01 -10.81 16.31
CA ARG A 145 -15.60 -11.79 17.33
C ARG A 145 -14.14 -12.20 17.17
N GLN A 146 -13.69 -12.42 15.92
CA GLN A 146 -12.31 -12.78 15.60
C GLN A 146 -11.36 -11.63 15.95
N LEU A 147 -11.74 -10.40 15.63
CA LEU A 147 -10.98 -9.21 16.00
C LEU A 147 -10.80 -9.10 17.52
N ARG A 148 -11.89 -9.27 18.30
CA ARG A 148 -11.80 -9.26 19.78
C ARG A 148 -10.86 -10.34 20.32
N LEU A 149 -10.87 -11.53 19.75
CA LEU A 149 -9.96 -12.61 20.12
C LEU A 149 -8.50 -12.20 19.87
N ILE A 150 -8.21 -11.64 18.70
CA ILE A 150 -6.88 -11.14 18.35
C ILE A 150 -6.45 -10.07 19.35
N GLN A 151 -7.29 -9.07 19.62
CA GLN A 151 -6.98 -7.99 20.58
C GLN A 151 -6.69 -8.51 22.00
N SER A 152 -7.50 -9.46 22.48
CA SER A 152 -7.37 -9.99 23.84
C SER A 152 -6.11 -10.81 24.04
N VAL A 153 -5.73 -11.64 23.07
CA VAL A 153 -4.57 -12.55 23.16
C VAL A 153 -3.27 -11.83 22.84
N SER A 154 -3.25 -11.01 21.79
CA SER A 154 -2.05 -10.27 21.40
C SER A 154 -1.79 -9.01 22.23
N LYS A 155 -2.74 -8.63 23.10
CA LYS A 155 -2.74 -7.35 23.86
C LYS A 155 -2.56 -6.13 22.93
N ALA A 156 -2.95 -6.26 21.68
CA ALA A 156 -2.77 -5.25 20.67
C ALA A 156 -3.74 -4.07 20.86
N GLN A 157 -3.20 -2.87 20.88
CA GLN A 157 -4.00 -1.64 20.87
C GLN A 157 -4.37 -1.29 19.41
N ILE A 158 -5.45 -1.90 18.91
CA ILE A 158 -5.92 -1.66 17.54
C ILE A 158 -6.95 -0.53 17.57
N LYS A 159 -6.67 0.58 16.89
CA LYS A 159 -7.59 1.72 16.77
C LYS A 159 -8.61 1.46 15.65
N ARG A 160 -9.87 1.85 15.84
CA ARG A 160 -10.83 1.87 14.75
C ARG A 160 -10.60 3.12 13.89
N GLY A 161 -10.35 2.93 12.61
CA GLY A 161 -10.21 3.98 11.62
C GLY A 161 -11.53 4.23 10.87
N LYS A 162 -11.65 5.43 10.30
CA LYS A 162 -12.66 5.77 9.31
C LYS A 162 -11.97 5.82 7.95
N LEU A 163 -12.55 5.15 6.95
CA LEU A 163 -12.01 5.22 5.59
C LEU A 163 -12.09 6.66 5.07
N PRO A 164 -11.02 7.15 4.43
CA PRO A 164 -11.07 8.47 3.80
C PRO A 164 -12.16 8.49 2.72
N SER A 165 -12.84 9.61 2.58
CA SER A 165 -13.79 9.82 1.48
C SER A 165 -13.04 9.94 0.15
N ARG A 166 -13.77 9.90 -0.97
CA ARG A 166 -13.13 10.09 -2.29
C ARG A 166 -12.60 11.51 -2.45
N GLU A 167 -13.28 12.48 -1.87
CA GLU A 167 -12.86 13.88 -1.85
C GLU A 167 -11.58 14.09 -1.05
N GLU A 168 -11.46 13.44 0.12
CA GLU A 168 -10.24 13.47 0.94
C GLU A 168 -9.06 12.82 0.19
N VAL A 169 -9.29 11.69 -0.50
CA VAL A 169 -8.26 11.03 -1.33
C VAL A 169 -7.83 11.92 -2.48
N LEU A 170 -8.79 12.53 -3.20
CA LEU A 170 -8.49 13.46 -4.28
C LEU A 170 -7.69 14.67 -3.77
N GLY A 171 -8.10 15.24 -2.64
CA GLY A 171 -7.39 16.34 -1.99
C GLY A 171 -5.94 15.98 -1.66
N ALA A 172 -5.72 14.80 -1.05
CA ALA A 172 -4.36 14.33 -0.73
C ALA A 172 -3.50 14.13 -1.98
N ARG A 173 -4.07 13.55 -3.06
CA ARG A 173 -3.36 13.40 -4.36
C ARG A 173 -2.98 14.75 -4.96
N LEU A 174 -3.87 15.73 -4.93
CA LEU A 174 -3.60 17.07 -5.46
C LEU A 174 -2.48 17.75 -4.67
N THR A 175 -2.51 17.67 -3.34
CA THR A 175 -1.45 18.21 -2.48
C THR A 175 -0.11 17.53 -2.78
N GLY A 176 -0.06 16.21 -2.86
CA GLY A 176 1.16 15.49 -3.19
C GLY A 176 1.70 15.79 -4.61
N LEU A 177 0.83 16.07 -5.57
CA LEU A 177 1.24 16.53 -6.90
C LEU A 177 1.84 17.94 -6.85
N GLU A 178 1.20 18.83 -6.09
CA GLU A 178 1.67 20.21 -5.88
C GLU A 178 3.05 20.24 -5.22
N GLU A 179 3.29 19.40 -4.21
CA GLU A 179 4.59 19.24 -3.56
C GLU A 179 5.65 18.72 -4.54
N LYS A 180 5.35 17.70 -5.32
CA LYS A 180 6.26 17.18 -6.35
C LYS A 180 6.60 18.23 -7.42
N ILE A 181 5.61 19.00 -7.86
CA ILE A 181 5.84 20.11 -8.81
C ILE A 181 6.77 21.15 -8.19
N ASN A 182 6.56 21.51 -6.93
CA ASN A 182 7.41 22.48 -6.24
C ASN A 182 8.85 21.95 -6.05
N GLU A 183 9.02 20.67 -5.68
CA GLU A 183 10.32 20.02 -5.63
C GLU A 183 11.03 20.06 -6.99
N PHE A 184 10.31 19.78 -8.08
CA PHE A 184 10.83 19.89 -9.43
C PHE A 184 11.23 21.31 -9.81
N ILE A 185 10.48 22.32 -9.37
CA ILE A 185 10.80 23.74 -9.61
C ILE A 185 12.06 24.17 -8.88
N ASP A 186 12.22 23.69 -7.62
CA ASP A 186 13.39 24.01 -6.79
C ASP A 186 14.67 23.27 -7.22
N ASP A 187 14.53 22.08 -7.81
CA ASP A 187 15.62 21.26 -8.33
C ASP A 187 16.02 21.72 -9.75
N LYS A 188 16.92 22.71 -9.83
CA LYS A 188 17.38 23.37 -11.09
C LYS A 188 17.88 22.45 -12.22
N HIS A 189 17.60 21.13 -12.14
CA HIS A 189 18.02 20.14 -13.13
C HIS A 189 17.19 20.13 -14.43
N PHE A 190 16.13 20.94 -14.54
CA PHE A 190 15.28 20.97 -15.73
C PHE A 190 15.65 22.02 -16.78
N ASP A 191 16.68 22.83 -16.56
CA ASP A 191 17.16 23.82 -17.55
C ASP A 191 17.36 23.20 -18.95
N LYS A 192 17.82 21.96 -19.00
CA LYS A 192 17.98 21.20 -20.26
C LYS A 192 16.67 20.87 -20.97
N PHE A 193 15.53 20.95 -20.27
CA PHE A 193 14.22 20.67 -20.83
C PHE A 193 13.39 21.92 -21.14
N LEU A 194 13.86 23.12 -20.79
CA LEU A 194 13.15 24.38 -21.01
C LEU A 194 12.77 24.56 -22.48
N GLY A 195 13.68 24.26 -23.42
CA GLY A 195 13.40 24.35 -24.84
C GLY A 195 12.36 23.33 -25.36
N LEU A 196 12.13 22.23 -24.63
CA LEU A 196 11.03 21.30 -24.90
C LEU A 196 9.72 21.83 -24.34
N ALA A 197 9.76 22.38 -23.10
CA ALA A 197 8.62 22.99 -22.46
C ALA A 197 8.06 24.15 -23.28
N ASP A 198 8.92 25.07 -23.75
CA ASP A 198 8.53 26.19 -24.62
C ASP A 198 7.83 25.72 -25.90
N ARG A 199 8.34 24.64 -26.53
CA ARG A 199 7.72 24.07 -27.74
C ARG A 199 6.37 23.40 -27.46
N LEU A 200 6.18 22.81 -26.27
CA LEU A 200 4.92 22.21 -25.87
C LEU A 200 3.91 23.31 -25.53
N LEU A 201 4.30 24.30 -24.72
CA LEU A 201 3.43 25.42 -24.32
C LEU A 201 2.99 26.27 -25.53
N ALA A 202 3.84 26.41 -26.55
CA ALA A 202 3.49 27.10 -27.78
C ALA A 202 2.41 26.36 -28.63
N LYS A 203 2.16 25.08 -28.36
CA LYS A 203 1.19 24.23 -29.08
C LYS A 203 -0.08 23.95 -28.28
N LEU A 204 -0.02 24.10 -26.96
CA LEU A 204 -1.11 23.80 -26.03
C LEU A 204 -1.85 25.11 -25.70
N ASP A 205 -3.16 25.08 -25.75
CA ASP A 205 -3.95 26.16 -25.18
C ASP A 205 -4.09 25.93 -23.64
N PRO A 206 -4.54 26.95 -22.86
CA PRO A 206 -4.71 26.81 -21.41
C PRO A 206 -5.64 25.66 -21.02
N LYS A 207 -6.64 25.31 -21.84
CA LYS A 207 -7.56 24.20 -21.59
C LYS A 207 -6.89 22.84 -21.79
N ASP A 208 -5.97 22.73 -22.74
CA ASP A 208 -5.16 21.51 -22.92
C ASP A 208 -4.28 21.25 -21.69
N VAL A 209 -3.69 22.31 -21.11
CA VAL A 209 -2.91 22.20 -19.88
C VAL A 209 -3.80 21.77 -18.69
N GLU A 210 -4.99 22.35 -18.55
CA GLU A 210 -5.96 21.92 -17.53
C GLU A 210 -6.34 20.43 -17.72
N MET A 211 -6.61 19.98 -18.95
CA MET A 211 -6.95 18.59 -19.22
C MET A 211 -5.79 17.63 -18.92
N ILE A 212 -4.55 18.01 -19.20
CA ILE A 212 -3.37 17.19 -18.87
C ILE A 212 -3.23 17.05 -17.35
N VAL A 213 -3.36 18.14 -16.61
CA VAL A 213 -3.30 18.11 -15.13
C VAL A 213 -4.44 17.25 -14.56
N VAL A 214 -5.67 17.43 -15.03
CA VAL A 214 -6.82 16.62 -14.59
C VAL A 214 -6.66 15.17 -14.98
N GLY A 215 -6.20 14.88 -16.21
CA GLY A 215 -6.01 13.51 -16.70
C GLY A 215 -4.88 12.73 -16.01
N THR A 216 -3.93 13.41 -15.38
CA THR A 216 -2.86 12.76 -14.59
C THR A 216 -3.29 12.47 -13.14
N VAL A 217 -4.43 13.01 -12.70
CA VAL A 217 -4.98 12.85 -11.35
C VAL A 217 -6.14 11.84 -11.30
N THR A 218 -6.73 11.49 -12.44
CA THR A 218 -7.80 10.48 -12.55
C THR A 218 -7.25 9.10 -12.85
#